data_7b86c3566ae0520ca9e6cb8a6b2ffd73
#
_entry.id   7b86c3566ae0520ca9e6cb8a6b2ffd73
#
_cell.length_a   1.000
_cell.length_b   1.000
_cell.length_c   1.000
_cell.angle_alpha   90.00
_cell.angle_beta   90.00
_cell.angle_gamma   90.00
#
_symmetry.space_group_name_H-M   'P 1'
#
loop_
_entity.id
_entity.type
_entity.pdbx_description
1 polymer ?
#
loop_
_entity_poly.entity_id
_entity_poly.type
_entity_poly.pdbx_seq_one_letter_code
_entity_poly.pdbx_strand_id
1 'polypeptide(L)'
;MARNITEVKVYSPNSSHREEFAKRMGEITGVFIHAVASAEEATRNSDVVLISTNSKSPVIRADWLQAGTHVGFIIRLEVDEVLLDRADILATNVKDWGATKTYHYLVGGINPSDIAEEDFVPGWWRNDSYWKKMRHLGGIMIGDVPGRTGEEQITCFYSKGMGLQFAAVGALAYKLARKQGVGIELKDEWFLQDYYQK
;
A
#
# COMPACT_ATOMS: atom_id res chain seq x y z
N MET A 1 -7.23 17.66 -7.93
CA MET A 1 -6.24 16.66 -8.43
C MET A 1 -4.92 16.96 -7.73
N ALA A 2 -4.33 15.96 -7.08
CA ALA A 2 -3.14 16.20 -6.25
C ALA A 2 -1.86 16.39 -7.07
N ARG A 3 -1.72 15.73 -8.23
CA ARG A 3 -0.55 15.78 -9.12
C ARG A 3 -0.98 15.65 -10.58
N ASN A 4 -0.21 16.30 -11.46
CA ASN A 4 -0.31 16.11 -12.90
C ASN A 4 0.68 15.01 -13.31
N ILE A 5 0.19 13.81 -13.59
CA ILE A 5 1.01 12.68 -14.01
C ILE A 5 1.15 12.72 -15.54
N THR A 6 2.37 12.83 -16.03
CA THR A 6 2.68 12.93 -17.45
C THR A 6 3.20 11.63 -18.06
N GLU A 7 3.82 10.78 -17.23
CA GLU A 7 4.43 9.52 -17.64
C GLU A 7 4.27 8.47 -16.54
N VAL A 8 4.07 7.22 -16.95
CA VAL A 8 4.05 6.07 -16.01
C VAL A 8 4.88 4.94 -16.60
N LYS A 9 5.87 4.49 -15.84
CA LYS A 9 6.65 3.29 -16.12
C LYS A 9 6.06 2.11 -15.37
N VAL A 10 5.83 0.99 -16.06
CA VAL A 10 5.21 -0.20 -15.46
C VAL A 10 6.16 -1.39 -15.55
N TYR A 11 6.40 -2.01 -14.42
CA TYR A 11 7.14 -3.27 -14.35
C TYR A 11 6.32 -4.36 -13.67
N SER A 12 6.38 -5.54 -14.25
CA SER A 12 5.95 -6.81 -13.68
C SER A 12 6.86 -7.92 -14.23
N PRO A 13 7.15 -9.00 -13.49
CA PRO A 13 7.95 -10.11 -14.02
C PRO A 13 7.41 -10.71 -15.31
N ASN A 14 6.09 -10.73 -15.49
CA ASN A 14 5.45 -11.19 -16.73
C ASN A 14 5.42 -10.05 -17.76
N SER A 15 6.18 -10.21 -18.87
CA SER A 15 6.29 -9.19 -19.91
C SER A 15 4.97 -8.91 -20.62
N SER A 16 4.22 -9.96 -20.99
CA SER A 16 2.96 -9.80 -21.70
C SER A 16 1.92 -9.05 -20.85
N HIS A 17 1.85 -9.34 -19.55
CA HIS A 17 0.92 -8.65 -18.65
C HIS A 17 1.27 -7.16 -18.48
N ARG A 18 2.55 -6.80 -18.33
CA ARG A 18 2.94 -5.39 -18.19
C ARG A 18 2.73 -4.59 -19.46
N GLU A 19 2.97 -5.20 -20.63
CA GLU A 19 2.74 -4.58 -21.94
C GLU A 19 1.23 -4.35 -22.19
N GLU A 20 0.40 -5.38 -21.96
CA GLU A 20 -1.05 -5.27 -22.06
C GLU A 20 -1.61 -4.22 -21.09
N PHE A 21 -1.15 -4.22 -19.83
CA PHE A 21 -1.54 -3.23 -18.85
C PHE A 21 -1.17 -1.81 -19.30
N ALA A 22 0.06 -1.59 -19.76
CA ALA A 22 0.53 -0.29 -20.21
C ALA A 22 -0.32 0.23 -21.38
N LYS A 23 -0.58 -0.60 -22.38
CA LYS A 23 -1.43 -0.27 -23.52
C LYS A 23 -2.84 0.11 -23.07
N ARG A 24 -3.50 -0.80 -22.32
CA ARG A 24 -4.88 -0.62 -21.88
C ARG A 24 -5.06 0.63 -21.01
N MET A 25 -4.16 0.84 -20.07
CA MET A 25 -4.25 1.99 -19.18
C MET A 25 -3.90 3.30 -19.87
N GLY A 26 -2.99 3.28 -20.83
CA GLY A 26 -2.73 4.44 -21.70
C GLY A 26 -3.98 4.87 -22.49
N GLU A 27 -4.69 3.92 -23.09
CA GLU A 27 -5.96 4.16 -23.80
C GLU A 27 -7.05 4.74 -22.88
N ILE A 28 -7.16 4.21 -21.63
CA ILE A 28 -8.20 4.64 -20.67
C ILE A 28 -7.91 6.03 -20.10
N THR A 29 -6.65 6.32 -19.77
CA THR A 29 -6.27 7.52 -19.02
C THR A 29 -5.79 8.67 -19.89
N GLY A 30 -5.36 8.40 -21.11
CA GLY A 30 -4.69 9.37 -21.98
C GLY A 30 -3.27 9.73 -21.51
N VAL A 31 -2.73 9.06 -20.49
CA VAL A 31 -1.36 9.26 -20.00
C VAL A 31 -0.40 8.37 -20.76
N PHE A 32 0.80 8.86 -21.03
CA PHE A 32 1.86 8.02 -21.61
C PHE A 32 2.30 6.96 -20.60
N ILE A 33 1.94 5.70 -20.87
CA ILE A 33 2.25 4.55 -20.03
C ILE A 33 3.02 3.54 -20.85
N HIS A 34 4.18 3.10 -20.36
CA HIS A 34 4.99 2.12 -21.08
C HIS A 34 5.59 1.06 -20.14
N ALA A 35 5.74 -0.13 -20.68
CA ALA A 35 6.36 -1.25 -19.98
C ALA A 35 7.88 -1.11 -20.01
N VAL A 36 8.53 -1.37 -18.87
CA VAL A 36 9.99 -1.36 -18.72
C VAL A 36 10.54 -2.74 -18.40
N ALA A 37 11.84 -2.94 -18.59
CA ALA A 37 12.45 -4.25 -18.50
C ALA A 37 12.74 -4.71 -17.06
N SER A 38 12.87 -3.77 -16.11
CA SER A 38 13.24 -4.08 -14.73
C SER A 38 12.55 -3.17 -13.70
N ALA A 39 12.51 -3.63 -12.44
CA ALA A 39 12.05 -2.82 -11.31
C ALA A 39 12.98 -1.60 -11.09
N GLU A 40 14.27 -1.73 -11.38
CA GLU A 40 15.20 -0.61 -11.32
C GLU A 40 14.83 0.49 -12.31
N GLU A 41 14.56 0.11 -13.56
CA GLU A 41 14.16 1.06 -14.59
C GLU A 41 12.82 1.74 -14.26
N ALA A 42 11.88 1.01 -13.67
CA ALA A 42 10.62 1.58 -13.20
C ALA A 42 10.83 2.57 -12.04
N THR A 43 11.84 2.36 -11.20
CA THR A 43 12.09 3.16 -10.00
C THR A 43 12.95 4.39 -10.26
N ARG A 44 14.03 4.23 -11.04
CA ARG A 44 14.98 5.34 -11.28
C ARG A 44 14.30 6.50 -12.00
N ASN A 45 14.63 7.71 -11.55
CA ASN A 45 14.08 8.97 -12.09
C ASN A 45 12.53 9.02 -12.03
N SER A 46 11.94 8.44 -11.00
CA SER A 46 10.50 8.51 -10.75
C SER A 46 10.21 9.35 -9.50
N ASP A 47 9.28 10.30 -9.62
CA ASP A 47 8.84 11.13 -8.50
C ASP A 47 7.97 10.34 -7.52
N VAL A 48 7.21 9.39 -8.06
CA VAL A 48 6.31 8.52 -7.30
C VAL A 48 6.52 7.08 -7.70
N VAL A 49 6.80 6.22 -6.74
CA VAL A 49 6.91 4.76 -6.89
C VAL A 49 5.79 4.10 -6.11
N LEU A 50 4.93 3.36 -6.81
CA LEU A 50 3.86 2.58 -6.18
C LEU A 50 4.18 1.10 -6.31
N ILE A 51 4.24 0.42 -5.18
CA ILE A 51 4.51 -1.00 -5.09
C ILE A 51 3.22 -1.71 -4.69
N SER A 52 2.80 -2.65 -5.53
CA SER A 52 1.60 -3.45 -5.31
C SER A 52 1.84 -4.85 -5.88
N THR A 53 2.59 -5.64 -5.14
CA THR A 53 3.05 -6.95 -5.57
C THR A 53 2.61 -8.04 -4.59
N ASN A 54 2.83 -9.29 -4.97
CA ASN A 54 2.72 -10.44 -4.07
C ASN A 54 4.12 -11.00 -3.72
N SER A 55 5.15 -10.18 -3.84
CA SER A 55 6.52 -10.59 -3.55
C SER A 55 6.71 -10.94 -2.08
N LYS A 56 7.53 -11.96 -1.85
CA LYS A 56 7.97 -12.39 -0.51
C LYS A 56 9.35 -11.83 -0.13
N SER A 57 9.87 -10.90 -0.92
CA SER A 57 11.15 -10.21 -0.70
C SER A 57 11.08 -8.78 -1.24
N PRO A 58 11.98 -7.89 -0.78
CA PRO A 58 12.04 -6.52 -1.26
C PRO A 58 12.17 -6.45 -2.79
N VAL A 59 11.39 -5.56 -3.40
CA VAL A 59 11.29 -5.45 -4.87
C VAL A 59 11.97 -4.20 -5.43
N ILE A 60 12.31 -3.25 -4.56
CA ILE A 60 13.09 -2.07 -4.91
C ILE A 60 14.24 -1.88 -3.93
N ARG A 61 15.27 -1.16 -4.36
CA ARG A 61 16.45 -0.85 -3.57
C ARG A 61 16.50 0.63 -3.22
N ALA A 62 17.00 0.93 -2.04
CA ALA A 62 17.13 2.31 -1.59
C ALA A 62 18.01 3.18 -2.50
N ASP A 63 19.06 2.63 -3.08
CA ASP A 63 19.99 3.34 -3.97
C ASP A 63 19.40 3.69 -5.36
N TRP A 64 18.22 3.17 -5.70
CA TRP A 64 17.49 3.56 -6.91
C TRP A 64 16.66 4.84 -6.75
N LEU A 65 16.36 5.22 -5.50
CA LEU A 65 15.57 6.41 -5.21
C LEU A 65 16.39 7.68 -5.40
N GLN A 66 15.81 8.67 -6.01
CA GLN A 66 16.33 10.04 -6.04
C GLN A 66 15.75 10.90 -4.91
N ALA A 67 16.35 12.06 -4.68
CA ALA A 67 15.79 13.06 -3.79
C ALA A 67 14.36 13.42 -4.22
N GLY A 68 13.47 13.60 -3.24
CA GLY A 68 12.08 13.96 -3.48
C GLY A 68 11.14 12.80 -3.84
N THR A 69 11.64 11.58 -4.05
CA THR A 69 10.79 10.42 -4.38
C THR A 69 9.78 10.11 -3.28
N HIS A 70 8.55 9.83 -3.67
CA HIS A 70 7.53 9.25 -2.81
C HIS A 70 7.39 7.75 -3.10
N VAL A 71 7.46 6.91 -2.08
CA VAL A 71 7.26 5.45 -2.18
C VAL A 71 6.00 5.05 -1.43
N GLY A 72 5.02 4.49 -2.14
CA GLY A 72 3.86 3.84 -1.57
C GLY A 72 3.96 2.32 -1.68
N PHE A 73 3.74 1.58 -0.58
CA PHE A 73 3.76 0.13 -0.59
C PHE A 73 2.61 -0.45 0.25
N ILE A 74 2.20 -1.67 -0.07
CA ILE A 74 1.01 -2.31 0.51
C ILE A 74 1.41 -3.50 1.39
N ILE A 75 2.39 -4.28 0.93
CA ILE A 75 2.82 -5.49 1.63
C ILE A 75 4.15 -5.22 2.35
N ARG A 76 4.22 -5.60 3.62
CA ARG A 76 5.40 -5.41 4.48
C ARG A 76 6.71 -6.01 3.93
N LEU A 77 6.60 -7.01 3.06
CA LEU A 77 7.74 -7.71 2.47
C LEU A 77 8.33 -6.99 1.24
N GLU A 78 7.63 -5.99 0.71
CA GLU A 78 8.04 -5.27 -0.51
C GLU A 78 9.23 -4.35 -0.31
N VAL A 79 9.53 -4.00 0.95
CA VAL A 79 10.61 -3.08 1.32
C VAL A 79 11.44 -3.63 2.49
N ASP A 80 12.68 -3.20 2.57
CA ASP A 80 13.63 -3.53 3.65
C ASP A 80 13.92 -2.33 4.57
N GLU A 81 14.73 -2.56 5.60
CA GLU A 81 15.18 -1.55 6.54
C GLU A 81 15.99 -0.45 5.87
N VAL A 82 16.82 -0.80 4.89
CA VAL A 82 17.71 0.16 4.19
C VAL A 82 16.89 1.22 3.48
N LEU A 83 15.76 0.82 2.87
CA LEU A 83 14.85 1.74 2.23
C LEU A 83 14.12 2.62 3.25
N LEU A 84 13.65 2.03 4.34
CA LEU A 84 12.95 2.78 5.39
C LEU A 84 13.86 3.75 6.12
N ASP A 85 15.15 3.38 6.33
CA ASP A 85 16.14 4.27 6.94
C ASP A 85 16.54 5.44 6.03
N ARG A 86 16.44 5.27 4.72
CA ARG A 86 16.67 6.34 3.75
C ARG A 86 15.53 7.36 3.70
N ALA A 87 14.33 6.98 4.14
CA ALA A 87 13.19 7.87 4.08
C ALA A 87 13.22 8.93 5.19
N ASP A 88 13.09 10.20 4.81
CA ASP A 88 12.97 11.33 5.73
C ASP A 88 11.64 11.29 6.49
N ILE A 89 10.60 10.78 5.83
CA ILE A 89 9.26 10.67 6.40
C ILE A 89 8.70 9.28 6.14
N LEU A 90 8.40 8.60 7.24
CA LEU A 90 7.61 7.37 7.22
C LEU A 90 6.18 7.68 7.65
N ALA A 91 5.20 7.23 6.89
CA ALA A 91 3.79 7.42 7.20
C ALA A 91 2.98 6.13 7.02
N THR A 92 1.89 6.02 7.77
CA THR A 92 0.95 4.91 7.65
C THR A 92 -0.48 5.39 7.94
N ASN A 93 -1.46 4.68 7.44
CA ASN A 93 -2.86 4.91 7.77
C ASN A 93 -3.32 4.22 9.07
N VAL A 94 -2.44 3.47 9.72
CA VAL A 94 -2.76 2.74 10.96
C VAL A 94 -1.87 3.24 12.08
N LYS A 95 -2.46 3.88 13.09
CA LYS A 95 -1.77 4.37 14.29
C LYS A 95 -1.80 3.30 15.40
N ASP A 96 -0.77 3.29 16.24
CA ASP A 96 -0.68 2.50 17.48
C ASP A 96 -0.67 0.98 17.32
N TRP A 97 -0.26 0.49 16.17
CA TRP A 97 -0.09 -0.93 15.94
C TRP A 97 1.41 -1.27 15.98
N GLY A 98 1.98 -1.31 17.18
CA GLY A 98 3.32 -1.88 17.38
C GLY A 98 3.39 -3.31 16.85
N ALA A 99 4.58 -3.77 16.51
CA ALA A 99 4.81 -5.09 15.93
C ALA A 99 4.08 -6.22 16.69
N THR A 100 4.15 -6.20 18.00
CA THR A 100 3.52 -7.20 18.88
C THR A 100 1.99 -7.19 18.77
N LYS A 101 1.34 -6.01 18.81
CA LYS A 101 -0.12 -5.91 18.73
C LYS A 101 -0.66 -6.32 17.38
N THR A 102 0.03 -5.91 16.32
CA THR A 102 -0.35 -6.27 14.95
C THR A 102 -0.25 -7.77 14.72
N TYR A 103 0.78 -8.39 15.28
CA TYR A 103 1.01 -9.81 15.12
C TYR A 103 -0.09 -10.65 15.78
N HIS A 104 -0.46 -10.35 17.03
CA HIS A 104 -1.58 -11.00 17.71
C HIS A 104 -2.90 -10.90 16.95
N TYR A 105 -3.16 -9.76 16.34
CA TYR A 105 -4.40 -9.54 15.61
C TYR A 105 -4.46 -10.31 14.27
N LEU A 106 -3.33 -10.35 13.54
CA LEU A 106 -3.29 -10.98 12.21
C LEU A 106 -3.28 -12.51 12.24
N VAL A 107 -2.80 -13.10 13.32
CA VAL A 107 -2.68 -14.56 13.46
C VAL A 107 -3.71 -15.17 14.42
N GLY A 108 -4.77 -14.44 14.73
CA GLY A 108 -5.92 -15.00 15.44
C GLY A 108 -5.62 -15.52 16.86
N GLY A 109 -4.65 -14.91 17.56
CA GLY A 109 -4.30 -15.30 18.91
C GLY A 109 -3.25 -16.42 18.99
N ILE A 110 -2.63 -16.81 17.90
CA ILE A 110 -1.48 -17.72 17.91
C ILE A 110 -0.31 -17.02 18.62
N ASN A 111 0.32 -17.69 19.56
CA ASN A 111 1.45 -17.13 20.29
C ASN A 111 2.62 -16.88 19.31
N PRO A 112 3.25 -15.69 19.29
CA PRO A 112 4.38 -15.40 18.42
C PRO A 112 5.55 -16.37 18.51
N SER A 113 5.72 -17.05 19.65
CA SER A 113 6.72 -18.09 19.83
C SER A 113 6.41 -19.40 19.08
N ASP A 114 5.16 -19.60 18.67
CA ASP A 114 4.71 -20.84 18.02
C ASP A 114 4.79 -20.73 16.48
N ILE A 115 5.20 -19.58 15.96
CA ILE A 115 5.39 -19.35 14.53
C ILE A 115 6.89 -19.43 14.24
N ALA A 116 7.26 -20.34 13.36
CA ALA A 116 8.64 -20.50 12.95
C ALA A 116 9.24 -19.17 12.49
N GLU A 117 10.48 -18.85 12.91
CA GLU A 117 11.17 -17.58 12.58
C GLU A 117 11.27 -17.32 11.07
N GLU A 118 11.07 -18.33 10.27
CA GLU A 118 11.16 -18.33 8.82
C GLU A 118 9.91 -17.77 8.11
N ASP A 119 8.80 -17.64 8.81
CA ASP A 119 7.54 -17.23 8.20
C ASP A 119 7.35 -15.69 8.17
N PHE A 120 7.91 -15.08 7.13
CA PHE A 120 7.33 -13.92 6.45
C PHE A 120 7.20 -12.60 7.23
N VAL A 121 8.02 -12.31 8.24
CA VAL A 121 7.98 -11.01 8.89
C VAL A 121 9.34 -10.32 8.79
N PRO A 122 9.49 -9.24 7.99
CA PRO A 122 10.74 -8.50 7.90
C PRO A 122 11.13 -7.92 9.26
N GLY A 123 12.43 -7.74 9.50
CA GLY A 123 12.95 -7.25 10.78
C GLY A 123 12.32 -5.93 11.22
N TRP A 124 12.16 -5.00 10.28
CA TRP A 124 11.54 -3.70 10.56
C TRP A 124 10.10 -3.81 11.08
N TRP A 125 9.35 -4.79 10.65
CA TRP A 125 7.98 -5.03 11.10
C TRP A 125 7.90 -5.40 12.58
N ARG A 126 8.88 -6.16 13.06
CA ARG A 126 9.00 -6.55 14.47
C ARG A 126 9.63 -5.47 15.34
N ASN A 127 10.22 -4.45 14.73
CA ASN A 127 10.95 -3.40 15.43
C ASN A 127 10.06 -2.19 15.73
N ASP A 128 9.68 -2.05 16.97
CA ASP A 128 8.84 -0.94 17.46
C ASP A 128 9.41 0.45 17.14
N SER A 129 10.72 0.56 16.88
CA SER A 129 11.34 1.84 16.53
C SER A 129 10.80 2.41 15.22
N TYR A 130 10.53 1.57 14.22
CA TYR A 130 9.94 2.02 12.96
C TYR A 130 8.49 2.45 13.14
N TRP A 131 7.70 1.71 13.93
CA TRP A 131 6.33 2.09 14.24
C TRP A 131 6.23 3.42 14.99
N LYS A 132 7.15 3.67 15.92
CA LYS A 132 7.23 4.95 16.64
C LYS A 132 7.62 6.11 15.75
N LYS A 133 8.46 5.88 14.72
CA LYS A 133 8.84 6.88 13.72
C LYS A 133 7.73 7.15 12.71
N MET A 134 6.83 6.19 12.46
CA MET A 134 5.75 6.34 11.48
C MET A 134 4.74 7.39 11.93
N ARG A 135 4.49 8.35 11.06
CA ARG A 135 3.47 9.38 11.23
C ARG A 135 2.12 8.85 10.77
N HIS A 136 1.07 9.20 11.51
CA HIS A 136 -0.28 8.84 11.10
C HIS A 136 -0.74 9.76 9.97
N LEU A 137 -1.24 9.18 8.87
CA LEU A 137 -1.69 9.94 7.71
C LEU A 137 -2.75 10.98 8.07
N GLY A 138 -3.73 10.62 8.92
CA GLY A 138 -4.75 11.56 9.40
C GLY A 138 -4.15 12.78 10.10
N GLY A 139 -3.14 12.58 10.97
CA GLY A 139 -2.44 13.69 11.63
C GLY A 139 -1.71 14.60 10.65
N ILE A 140 -1.12 14.03 9.59
CA ILE A 140 -0.51 14.83 8.51
C ILE A 140 -1.57 15.65 7.77
N MET A 141 -2.74 15.05 7.47
CA MET A 141 -3.81 15.70 6.72
C MET A 141 -4.44 16.88 7.47
N ILE A 142 -4.55 16.80 8.80
CA ILE A 142 -5.11 17.88 9.63
C ILE A 142 -4.06 18.83 10.19
N GLY A 143 -2.78 18.59 9.89
CA GLY A 143 -1.68 19.46 10.30
C GLY A 143 -1.14 19.23 11.72
N ASP A 144 -1.58 18.20 12.43
CA ASP A 144 -1.10 17.86 13.79
C ASP A 144 0.34 17.35 13.78
N VAL A 145 0.74 16.71 12.69
CA VAL A 145 2.11 16.25 12.46
C VAL A 145 2.60 16.77 11.11
N PRO A 146 3.85 17.22 11.03
CA PRO A 146 4.38 17.76 9.77
C PRO A 146 4.42 16.66 8.70
N GLY A 147 3.95 16.98 7.50
CA GLY A 147 4.19 16.23 6.29
C GLY A 147 5.54 16.60 5.67
N ARG A 148 5.65 16.49 4.34
CA ARG A 148 6.82 16.95 3.58
C ARG A 148 6.96 18.47 3.73
N THR A 149 8.17 18.93 4.08
CA THR A 149 8.50 20.34 4.23
C THR A 149 9.56 20.81 3.22
N GLY A 150 10.20 19.87 2.51
CA GLY A 150 11.19 20.16 1.48
C GLY A 150 11.01 19.24 0.27
N GLU A 151 11.29 19.74 -0.93
CA GLU A 151 11.09 19.00 -2.17
C GLU A 151 12.00 17.79 -2.30
N GLU A 152 13.18 17.83 -1.68
CA GLU A 152 14.17 16.75 -1.73
C GLU A 152 13.90 15.59 -0.76
N GLN A 153 12.96 15.77 0.17
CA GLN A 153 12.67 14.73 1.16
C GLN A 153 12.08 13.48 0.51
N ILE A 154 12.69 12.33 0.78
CA ILE A 154 12.15 11.02 0.41
C ILE A 154 11.06 10.66 1.41
N THR A 155 9.90 10.26 0.92
CA THR A 155 8.78 9.88 1.77
C THR A 155 8.32 8.47 1.47
N CYS A 156 8.02 7.68 2.52
CA CYS A 156 7.46 6.35 2.39
C CYS A 156 6.09 6.28 3.07
N PHE A 157 5.12 5.70 2.38
CA PHE A 157 3.79 5.46 2.90
C PHE A 157 3.45 3.98 2.89
N TYR A 158 3.27 3.41 4.07
CA TYR A 158 2.77 2.06 4.24
C TYR A 158 1.25 2.06 4.30
N SER A 159 0.60 1.58 3.24
CA SER A 159 -0.85 1.48 3.14
C SER A 159 -1.33 0.09 3.57
N LYS A 160 -1.79 -0.02 4.80
CA LYS A 160 -2.23 -1.31 5.34
C LYS A 160 -3.67 -1.67 4.98
N GLY A 161 -4.44 -0.72 4.48
CA GLY A 161 -5.89 -0.86 4.34
C GLY A 161 -6.59 -0.77 5.70
N MET A 162 -7.82 -0.30 5.69
CA MET A 162 -8.66 -0.22 6.88
C MET A 162 -10.08 -0.62 6.53
N GLY A 163 -10.75 -1.36 7.41
CA GLY A 163 -12.15 -1.75 7.22
C GLY A 163 -13.06 -0.55 6.94
N LEU A 164 -12.79 0.60 7.55
CA LEU A 164 -13.52 1.85 7.30
C LEU A 164 -13.39 2.32 5.84
N GLN A 165 -12.22 2.20 5.22
CA GLN A 165 -12.01 2.56 3.81
C GLN A 165 -12.80 1.63 2.89
N PHE A 166 -12.78 0.33 3.17
CA PHE A 166 -13.57 -0.65 2.41
C PHE A 166 -15.07 -0.42 2.59
N ALA A 167 -15.53 -0.11 3.80
CA ALA A 167 -16.94 0.21 4.05
C ALA A 167 -17.39 1.47 3.30
N ALA A 168 -16.58 2.52 3.29
CA ALA A 168 -16.89 3.77 2.59
C ALA A 168 -16.95 3.57 1.06
N VAL A 169 -15.95 2.89 0.48
CA VAL A 169 -15.91 2.60 -0.96
C VAL A 169 -17.01 1.63 -1.35
N GLY A 170 -17.24 0.59 -0.55
CA GLY A 170 -18.31 -0.39 -0.77
C GLY A 170 -19.68 0.24 -0.75
N ALA A 171 -19.96 1.10 0.23
CA ALA A 171 -21.22 1.82 0.30
C ALA A 171 -21.46 2.75 -0.92
N LEU A 172 -20.41 3.44 -1.37
CA LEU A 172 -20.50 4.26 -2.57
C LEU A 172 -20.72 3.39 -3.83
N ALA A 173 -19.99 2.32 -3.99
CA ALA A 173 -20.12 1.38 -5.11
C ALA A 173 -21.54 0.79 -5.16
N TYR A 174 -22.07 0.33 -4.02
CA TYR A 174 -23.43 -0.17 -3.90
C TYR A 174 -24.46 0.86 -4.31
N LYS A 175 -24.35 2.10 -3.80
CA LYS A 175 -25.25 3.20 -4.15
C LYS A 175 -25.23 3.52 -5.65
N LEU A 176 -24.05 3.53 -6.26
CA LEU A 176 -23.89 3.78 -7.69
C LEU A 176 -24.43 2.64 -8.54
N ALA A 177 -24.17 1.40 -8.16
CA ALA A 177 -24.67 0.20 -8.85
C ALA A 177 -26.22 0.20 -8.86
N ARG A 178 -26.85 0.45 -7.70
CA ARG A 178 -28.32 0.58 -7.64
C ARG A 178 -28.85 1.69 -8.55
N LYS A 179 -28.20 2.86 -8.54
CA LYS A 179 -28.60 4.00 -9.38
C LYS A 179 -28.49 3.68 -10.88
N GLN A 180 -27.51 2.88 -11.28
CA GLN A 180 -27.28 2.51 -12.66
C GLN A 180 -28.01 1.22 -13.09
N GLY A 181 -28.65 0.53 -12.16
CA GLY A 181 -29.32 -0.74 -12.44
C GLY A 181 -28.35 -1.87 -12.80
N VAL A 182 -27.11 -1.83 -12.33
CA VAL A 182 -26.09 -2.84 -12.59
C VAL A 182 -25.89 -3.75 -11.39
N GLY A 183 -25.56 -5.03 -11.67
CA GLY A 183 -25.38 -6.06 -10.64
C GLY A 183 -26.66 -6.79 -10.29
N ILE A 184 -26.57 -7.66 -9.28
CA ILE A 184 -27.68 -8.45 -8.75
C ILE A 184 -27.78 -8.13 -7.27
N GLU A 185 -28.96 -7.68 -6.82
CA GLU A 185 -29.22 -7.45 -5.40
C GLU A 185 -29.52 -8.79 -4.73
N LEU A 186 -28.68 -9.16 -3.76
CA LEU A 186 -28.85 -10.37 -2.98
C LEU A 186 -29.76 -10.07 -1.78
N LYS A 187 -30.50 -11.07 -1.33
CA LYS A 187 -31.39 -10.92 -0.17
C LYS A 187 -30.57 -10.82 1.11
N ASP A 188 -30.89 -9.88 1.98
CA ASP A 188 -30.20 -9.67 3.25
C ASP A 188 -30.21 -10.91 4.14
N GLU A 189 -31.33 -11.67 4.13
CA GLU A 189 -31.47 -12.90 4.89
C GLU A 189 -30.40 -13.97 4.61
N TRP A 190 -29.73 -13.92 3.44
CA TRP A 190 -28.64 -14.86 3.10
C TRP A 190 -27.34 -14.55 3.86
N PHE A 191 -27.22 -13.37 4.42
CA PHE A 191 -26.02 -12.89 5.13
C PHE A 191 -26.25 -12.75 6.63
N LEU A 192 -27.50 -12.84 7.09
CA LEU A 192 -27.84 -12.80 8.51
C LEU A 192 -27.63 -14.20 9.10
N GLN A 193 -26.66 -14.32 10.00
CA GLN A 193 -26.49 -15.51 10.82
C GLN A 193 -27.21 -15.30 12.14
N ASP A 194 -28.19 -16.15 12.44
CA ASP A 194 -28.86 -16.18 13.74
C ASP A 194 -27.92 -16.74 14.81
N TYR A 195 -27.05 -15.89 15.35
CA TYR A 195 -26.16 -16.26 16.45
C TYR A 195 -26.85 -16.37 17.82
N TYR A 196 -28.13 -16.05 17.91
CA TYR A 196 -28.86 -15.93 19.19
C TYR A 196 -30.06 -16.84 19.33
N GLN A 197 -30.14 -17.93 18.57
CA GLN A 197 -31.09 -18.99 18.91
C GLN A 197 -30.41 -20.10 19.72
N LYS A 198 -30.28 -19.86 21.04
CA LYS A 198 -30.20 -20.89 22.08
C LYS A 198 -30.91 -20.37 23.33
#